data_1da85d2e2a649813480f5ca6ccb69c99
#
_entry.id   1da85d2e2a649813480f5ca6ccb69c99
#
_cell.length_a   1.000
_cell.length_b   1.000
_cell.length_c   1.000
_cell.angle_alpha   90.00
_cell.angle_beta   90.00
_cell.angle_gamma   90.00
#
_symmetry.space_group_name_H-M   'P 1'
#
loop_
_entity.id
_entity.type
_entity.pdbx_description
1 polymer ?
#
loop_
_entity_poly.entity_id
_entity_poly.type
_entity_poly.pdbx_seq_one_letter_code
_entity_poly.pdbx_strand_id
1 'polypeptide(L)'
;MKILLVEDDARMADYTSDGLARHGHVVDVARTGRDGLFLTASGGYDLVIVDRMLPEMDGLTLVKVARGAGLSAPILFLTTLGGIDDRVEGLEAGGDDYLVKPFAFAELLARIAALARRPPLSAQSTILRIADLEMDCSKRTVSRKGVSVPLQPREFRLLEYLARREGQVVTKTMLLEQVWDFHFDPQTSVVETHMSRLRAKVDRDFSPELIHTVRGAGYVLRVPG
;
A
#
# COMPACT_ATOMS: atom_id res chain seq x y z
N MET A 1 14.76 -8.26 5.93
CA MET A 1 13.72 -7.30 6.30
C MET A 1 13.21 -7.62 7.69
N LYS A 2 12.78 -6.61 8.44
CA LYS A 2 12.09 -6.78 9.72
C LYS A 2 10.58 -6.78 9.48
N ILE A 3 9.91 -7.89 9.79
CA ILE A 3 8.49 -8.12 9.51
C ILE A 3 7.74 -8.25 10.84
N LEU A 4 6.60 -7.58 10.96
CA LEU A 4 5.63 -7.85 12.01
C LEU A 4 4.57 -8.81 11.47
N LEU A 5 4.37 -9.93 12.15
CA LEU A 5 3.29 -10.88 11.88
C LEU A 5 2.26 -10.80 13.02
N VAL A 6 1.02 -10.45 12.68
CA VAL A 6 -0.11 -10.43 13.62
C VAL A 6 -1.06 -11.57 13.25
N GLU A 7 -1.02 -12.63 14.05
CA GLU A 7 -1.72 -13.90 13.79
C GLU A 7 -2.00 -14.59 15.13
N ASP A 8 -3.26 -14.90 15.43
CA ASP A 8 -3.67 -15.52 16.68
C ASP A 8 -3.50 -17.04 16.69
N ASP A 9 -3.65 -17.71 15.55
CA ASP A 9 -3.39 -19.14 15.43
C ASP A 9 -1.90 -19.43 15.62
N ALA A 10 -1.58 -20.15 16.72
CA ALA A 10 -0.20 -20.46 17.07
C ALA A 10 0.53 -21.25 15.99
N ARG A 11 -0.13 -22.22 15.37
CA ARG A 11 0.49 -23.09 14.35
C ARG A 11 0.77 -22.33 13.07
N MET A 12 -0.18 -21.47 12.66
CA MET A 12 -0.03 -20.63 11.45
C MET A 12 1.08 -19.60 11.68
N ALA A 13 1.14 -18.98 12.85
CA ALA A 13 2.17 -18.00 13.16
C ALA A 13 3.56 -18.64 13.22
N ASP A 14 3.70 -19.80 13.87
CA ASP A 14 4.97 -20.53 13.94
C ASP A 14 5.41 -20.99 12.53
N TYR A 15 4.49 -21.58 11.75
CA TYR A 15 4.76 -21.96 10.36
C TYR A 15 5.23 -20.78 9.51
N THR A 16 4.54 -19.64 9.64
CA THR A 16 4.83 -18.46 8.84
C THR A 16 6.13 -17.79 9.29
N SER A 17 6.33 -17.60 10.61
CA SER A 17 7.54 -16.97 11.13
C SER A 17 8.80 -17.80 10.86
N ASP A 18 8.75 -19.12 11.09
CA ASP A 18 9.88 -20.04 10.81
C ASP A 18 10.20 -20.05 9.31
N GLY A 19 9.18 -20.11 8.47
CA GLY A 19 9.36 -20.06 7.03
C GLY A 19 10.03 -18.76 6.59
N LEU A 20 9.60 -17.62 7.09
CA LEU A 20 10.19 -16.32 6.78
C LEU A 20 11.62 -16.18 7.34
N ALA A 21 11.88 -16.69 8.55
CA ALA A 21 13.21 -16.68 9.14
C ALA A 21 14.21 -17.48 8.30
N ARG A 22 13.83 -18.65 7.77
CA ARG A 22 14.66 -19.45 6.83
C ARG A 22 15.00 -18.71 5.54
N HIS A 23 14.21 -17.70 5.17
CA HIS A 23 14.46 -16.84 4.02
C HIS A 23 15.15 -15.51 4.39
N GLY A 24 15.75 -15.43 5.59
CA GLY A 24 16.57 -14.31 6.01
C GLY A 24 15.80 -13.08 6.48
N HIS A 25 14.53 -13.25 6.88
CA HIS A 25 13.74 -12.19 7.51
C HIS A 25 13.81 -12.28 9.03
N VAL A 26 13.73 -11.14 9.71
CA VAL A 26 13.53 -11.07 11.16
C VAL A 26 12.04 -10.85 11.39
N VAL A 27 11.41 -11.72 12.19
CA VAL A 27 9.96 -11.70 12.39
C VAL A 27 9.63 -11.51 13.86
N ASP A 28 8.91 -10.43 14.16
CA ASP A 28 8.25 -10.24 15.44
C ASP A 28 6.80 -10.73 15.31
N VAL A 29 6.29 -11.48 16.29
CA VAL A 29 4.94 -12.05 16.28
C VAL A 29 4.08 -11.40 17.35
N ALA A 30 2.90 -10.91 16.97
CA ALA A 30 1.82 -10.51 17.87
C ALA A 30 0.67 -11.49 17.75
N ARG A 31 0.01 -11.82 18.87
CA ARG A 31 -1.10 -12.77 18.91
C ARG A 31 -2.47 -12.10 18.99
N THR A 32 -2.51 -10.80 19.20
CA THR A 32 -3.75 -10.01 19.26
C THR A 32 -3.63 -8.75 18.41
N GLY A 33 -4.76 -8.22 17.97
CA GLY A 33 -4.77 -6.96 17.23
C GLY A 33 -4.23 -5.79 18.06
N ARG A 34 -4.44 -5.81 19.39
CA ARG A 34 -3.93 -4.78 20.30
C ARG A 34 -2.40 -4.81 20.39
N ASP A 35 -1.80 -5.99 20.57
CA ASP A 35 -0.33 -6.14 20.59
C ASP A 35 0.28 -5.76 19.25
N GLY A 36 -0.37 -6.17 18.16
CA GLY A 36 0.02 -5.77 16.81
C GLY A 36 0.04 -4.26 16.64
N LEU A 37 -1.00 -3.56 17.08
CA LEU A 37 -1.07 -2.10 17.04
C LEU A 37 0.04 -1.45 17.88
N PHE A 38 0.28 -1.96 19.10
CA PHE A 38 1.37 -1.45 19.96
C PHE A 38 2.74 -1.60 19.29
N LEU A 39 3.01 -2.76 18.68
CA LEU A 39 4.27 -2.99 17.96
C LEU A 39 4.42 -2.12 16.72
N THR A 40 3.33 -1.87 15.98
CA THR A 40 3.40 -0.94 14.83
C THR A 40 3.77 0.48 15.26
N ALA A 41 3.34 0.93 16.45
CA ALA A 41 3.65 2.25 16.99
C ALA A 41 5.12 2.38 17.40
N SER A 42 5.79 1.30 17.82
CA SER A 42 7.23 1.30 18.15
C SER A 42 8.11 1.40 16.89
N GLY A 43 7.56 1.20 15.71
CA GLY A 43 8.19 1.46 14.41
C GLY A 43 9.25 0.46 13.96
N GLY A 44 9.82 0.74 12.79
CA GLY A 44 10.98 0.02 12.27
C GLY A 44 10.68 -1.30 11.54
N TYR A 45 9.41 -1.56 11.18
CA TYR A 45 9.05 -2.70 10.32
C TYR A 45 9.09 -2.30 8.85
N ASP A 46 9.68 -3.19 8.05
CA ASP A 46 9.72 -3.08 6.59
C ASP A 46 8.42 -3.57 5.95
N LEU A 47 7.67 -4.44 6.64
CA LEU A 47 6.41 -5.02 6.23
C LEU A 47 5.60 -5.43 7.45
N VAL A 48 4.28 -5.34 7.38
CA VAL A 48 3.35 -5.88 8.37
C VAL A 48 2.44 -6.90 7.69
N ILE A 49 2.34 -8.10 8.26
CA ILE A 49 1.42 -9.15 7.85
C ILE A 49 0.34 -9.24 8.92
N VAL A 50 -0.93 -9.13 8.56
CA VAL A 50 -2.04 -9.05 9.51
C VAL A 50 -3.11 -10.05 9.14
N ASP A 51 -3.48 -10.94 10.09
CA ASP A 51 -4.73 -11.67 9.95
C ASP A 51 -5.91 -10.70 10.06
N ARG A 52 -6.91 -10.91 9.22
CA ARG A 52 -8.15 -10.16 9.29
C ARG A 52 -8.96 -10.47 10.55
N MET A 53 -9.00 -11.75 10.93
CA MET A 53 -9.78 -12.25 12.06
C MET A 53 -8.91 -12.41 13.30
N LEU A 54 -8.78 -11.34 14.08
CA LEU A 54 -7.97 -11.32 15.30
C LEU A 54 -8.86 -11.12 16.53
N PRO A 55 -8.49 -11.69 17.69
CA PRO A 55 -9.18 -11.41 18.94
C PRO A 55 -8.91 -9.98 19.41
N GLU A 56 -9.82 -9.45 20.23
CA GLU A 56 -9.81 -8.13 20.89
C GLU A 56 -9.97 -6.96 19.89
N MET A 57 -9.23 -6.94 18.82
CA MET A 57 -9.28 -5.92 17.77
C MET A 57 -9.06 -6.61 16.42
N ASP A 58 -10.05 -6.53 15.53
CA ASP A 58 -9.94 -7.11 14.19
C ASP A 58 -8.85 -6.43 13.34
N GLY A 59 -8.32 -7.17 12.37
CA GLY A 59 -7.21 -6.71 11.54
C GLY A 59 -7.52 -5.45 10.72
N LEU A 60 -8.77 -5.23 10.30
CA LEU A 60 -9.16 -4.02 9.56
C LEU A 60 -9.07 -2.79 10.47
N THR A 61 -9.58 -2.90 11.68
CA THR A 61 -9.53 -1.83 12.68
C THR A 61 -8.08 -1.51 13.05
N LEU A 62 -7.24 -2.55 13.28
CA LEU A 62 -5.81 -2.37 13.52
C LEU A 62 -5.17 -1.54 12.39
N VAL A 63 -5.40 -1.95 11.14
CA VAL A 63 -4.80 -1.28 9.98
C VAL A 63 -5.28 0.16 9.84
N LYS A 64 -6.58 0.42 10.00
CA LYS A 64 -7.15 1.78 9.97
C LYS A 64 -6.49 2.69 11.01
N VAL A 65 -6.35 2.21 12.25
CA VAL A 65 -5.74 2.97 13.35
C VAL A 65 -4.24 3.18 13.11
N ALA A 66 -3.51 2.11 12.73
CA ALA A 66 -2.07 2.22 12.43
C ALA A 66 -1.79 3.19 11.27
N ARG A 67 -2.61 3.16 10.20
CA ARG A 67 -2.50 4.11 9.09
C ARG A 67 -2.83 5.54 9.52
N GLY A 68 -3.84 5.71 10.36
CA GLY A 68 -4.16 7.02 10.98
C GLY A 68 -3.03 7.56 11.83
N ALA A 69 -2.27 6.70 12.50
CA ALA A 69 -1.07 7.04 13.28
C ALA A 69 0.20 7.25 12.43
N GLY A 70 0.11 7.13 11.09
CA GLY A 70 1.24 7.41 10.18
C GLY A 70 2.06 6.19 9.78
N LEU A 71 1.62 4.96 10.05
CA LEU A 71 2.32 3.76 9.58
C LEU A 71 2.43 3.76 8.06
N SER A 72 3.65 3.84 7.52
CA SER A 72 3.96 3.84 6.09
C SER A 72 4.42 2.48 5.55
N ALA A 73 4.77 1.52 6.42
CA ALA A 73 5.18 0.19 6.00
C ALA A 73 4.08 -0.50 5.18
N PRO A 74 4.40 -1.28 4.14
CA PRO A 74 3.44 -2.11 3.43
C PRO A 74 2.70 -3.06 4.36
N ILE A 75 1.42 -3.29 4.09
CA ILE A 75 0.57 -4.21 4.86
C ILE A 75 0.01 -5.28 3.94
N LEU A 76 0.28 -6.55 4.26
CA LEU A 76 -0.31 -7.73 3.63
C LEU A 76 -1.37 -8.34 4.56
N PHE A 77 -2.61 -8.39 4.12
CA PHE A 77 -3.65 -9.11 4.85
C PHE A 77 -3.57 -10.62 4.59
N LEU A 78 -3.68 -11.40 5.65
CA LEU A 78 -4.07 -12.81 5.58
C LEU A 78 -5.57 -12.92 5.85
N THR A 79 -6.30 -13.74 5.09
CA THR A 79 -7.74 -13.86 5.26
C THR A 79 -8.25 -15.23 4.85
N THR A 80 -9.22 -15.75 5.60
CA THR A 80 -10.00 -16.91 5.20
C THR A 80 -11.17 -16.53 4.27
N LEU A 81 -11.45 -15.23 4.17
CA LEU A 81 -12.54 -14.68 3.36
C LEU A 81 -11.99 -14.38 1.96
N GLY A 82 -12.45 -15.14 0.96
CA GLY A 82 -11.99 -15.03 -0.43
C GLY A 82 -12.90 -14.17 -1.32
N GLY A 83 -13.93 -13.56 -0.75
CA GLY A 83 -14.88 -12.70 -1.47
C GLY A 83 -14.24 -11.43 -2.03
N ILE A 84 -14.81 -10.92 -3.11
CA ILE A 84 -14.35 -9.66 -3.72
C ILE A 84 -14.55 -8.51 -2.73
N ASP A 85 -15.69 -8.48 -2.05
CA ASP A 85 -16.05 -7.43 -1.08
C ASP A 85 -15.05 -7.39 0.09
N ASP A 86 -14.63 -8.55 0.59
CA ASP A 86 -13.65 -8.65 1.68
C ASP A 86 -12.28 -8.09 1.31
N ARG A 87 -11.86 -8.33 0.06
CA ARG A 87 -10.58 -7.82 -0.47
C ARG A 87 -10.61 -6.31 -0.61
N VAL A 88 -11.73 -5.80 -1.09
CA VAL A 88 -11.96 -4.36 -1.25
C VAL A 88 -11.92 -3.67 0.11
N GLU A 89 -12.65 -4.20 1.08
CA GLU A 89 -12.69 -3.65 2.43
C GLU A 89 -11.30 -3.59 3.10
N GLY A 90 -10.48 -4.65 2.90
CA GLY A 90 -9.10 -4.67 3.35
C GLY A 90 -8.24 -3.59 2.70
N LEU A 91 -8.37 -3.39 1.38
CA LEU A 91 -7.64 -2.37 0.65
C LEU A 91 -8.11 -0.96 1.02
N GLU A 92 -9.42 -0.74 1.18
CA GLU A 92 -9.99 0.54 1.64
C GLU A 92 -9.56 0.89 3.07
N ALA A 93 -9.36 -0.12 3.92
CA ALA A 93 -8.80 0.07 5.26
C ALA A 93 -7.36 0.59 5.25
N GLY A 94 -6.63 0.41 4.15
CA GLY A 94 -5.23 0.83 3.98
C GLY A 94 -4.24 -0.32 3.84
N GLY A 95 -4.73 -1.55 3.59
CA GLY A 95 -3.90 -2.68 3.18
C GLY A 95 -3.31 -2.48 1.78
N ASP A 96 -2.15 -3.05 1.52
CA ASP A 96 -1.46 -2.94 0.25
C ASP A 96 -1.64 -4.18 -0.63
N ASP A 97 -1.86 -5.33 -0.02
CA ASP A 97 -2.15 -6.60 -0.70
C ASP A 97 -2.88 -7.54 0.25
N TYR A 98 -3.34 -8.67 -0.27
CA TYR A 98 -4.03 -9.71 0.50
C TYR A 98 -3.61 -11.10 0.02
N LEU A 99 -3.70 -12.10 0.91
CA LEU A 99 -3.44 -13.50 0.63
C LEU A 99 -4.49 -14.36 1.32
N VAL A 100 -5.17 -15.19 0.53
CA VAL A 100 -6.25 -16.05 1.04
C VAL A 100 -5.68 -17.32 1.67
N LYS A 101 -6.13 -17.66 2.87
CA LYS A 101 -5.83 -18.93 3.54
C LYS A 101 -6.76 -20.05 3.01
N PRO A 102 -6.25 -21.29 2.78
CA PRO A 102 -4.86 -21.69 2.89
C PRO A 102 -4.03 -21.22 1.68
N PHE A 103 -2.76 -20.90 1.89
CA PHE A 103 -1.85 -20.42 0.85
C PHE A 103 -0.59 -21.27 0.73
N ALA A 104 0.00 -21.25 -0.45
CA ALA A 104 1.33 -21.80 -0.65
C ALA A 104 2.38 -20.82 -0.11
N PHE A 105 3.40 -21.31 0.62
CA PHE A 105 4.45 -20.44 1.18
C PHE A 105 5.19 -19.66 0.09
N ALA A 106 5.35 -20.26 -1.10
CA ALA A 106 5.94 -19.58 -2.26
C ALA A 106 5.12 -18.37 -2.72
N GLU A 107 3.79 -18.40 -2.60
CA GLU A 107 2.93 -17.25 -2.90
C GLU A 107 3.12 -16.15 -1.89
N LEU A 108 3.18 -16.47 -0.59
CA LEU A 108 3.49 -15.50 0.46
C LEU A 108 4.81 -14.78 0.17
N LEU A 109 5.89 -15.52 -0.14
CA LEU A 109 7.19 -14.94 -0.48
C LEU A 109 7.13 -14.06 -1.73
N ALA A 110 6.41 -14.46 -2.76
CA ALA A 110 6.27 -13.69 -3.99
C ALA A 110 5.57 -12.35 -3.72
N ARG A 111 4.51 -12.33 -2.88
CA ARG A 111 3.80 -11.12 -2.48
C ARG A 111 4.66 -10.22 -1.59
N ILE A 112 5.37 -10.77 -0.63
CA ILE A 112 6.34 -10.03 0.20
C ILE A 112 7.39 -9.37 -0.70
N ALA A 113 7.98 -10.13 -1.64
CA ALA A 113 8.94 -9.60 -2.59
C ALA A 113 8.35 -8.50 -3.49
N ALA A 114 7.07 -8.63 -3.89
CA ALA A 114 6.38 -7.61 -4.67
C ALA A 114 6.15 -6.32 -3.86
N LEU A 115 5.77 -6.44 -2.60
CA LEU A 115 5.58 -5.29 -1.69
C LEU A 115 6.90 -4.62 -1.32
N ALA A 116 7.96 -5.40 -1.15
CA ALA A 116 9.31 -4.92 -0.82
C ALA A 116 10.09 -4.40 -2.03
N ARG A 117 9.62 -4.70 -3.26
CA ARG A 117 10.36 -4.39 -4.48
C ARG A 117 10.55 -2.89 -4.62
N ARG A 118 11.81 -2.45 -4.57
CA ARG A 118 12.18 -1.15 -5.15
C ARG A 118 11.97 -1.29 -6.66
N PRO A 119 11.40 -0.28 -7.35
CA PRO A 119 11.30 -0.33 -8.80
C PRO A 119 12.68 -0.64 -9.39
N PRO A 120 12.77 -1.53 -10.40
CA PRO A 120 14.06 -1.79 -11.04
C PRO A 120 14.63 -0.48 -11.56
N LEU A 121 15.94 -0.30 -11.38
CA LEU A 121 16.74 0.75 -12.01
C LEU A 121 16.78 0.53 -13.53
N SER A 122 15.62 0.55 -14.19
CA SER A 122 15.59 0.72 -15.63
C SER A 122 16.02 2.16 -15.93
N ALA A 123 16.62 2.40 -17.09
CA ALA A 123 17.23 3.66 -17.53
C ALA A 123 16.27 4.88 -17.61
N GLN A 124 15.14 4.84 -16.95
CA GLN A 124 14.23 5.96 -16.75
C GLN A 124 14.66 6.74 -15.51
N SER A 125 14.62 8.04 -15.61
CA SER A 125 14.92 8.97 -14.50
C SER A 125 14.32 8.46 -13.18
N THR A 126 15.17 8.23 -12.20
CA THR A 126 14.74 7.84 -10.85
C THR A 126 14.05 8.98 -10.13
N ILE A 127 14.23 10.23 -10.61
CA ILE A 127 13.60 11.44 -10.10
C ILE A 127 12.63 11.95 -11.15
N LEU A 128 11.34 11.98 -10.80
CA LEU A 128 10.29 12.60 -11.60
C LEU A 128 10.04 14.00 -11.06
N ARG A 129 9.97 14.99 -11.96
CA ARG A 129 9.69 16.38 -11.63
C ARG A 129 8.56 16.92 -12.47
N ILE A 130 7.52 17.42 -11.82
CA ILE A 130 6.34 18.01 -12.47
C ILE A 130 6.00 19.28 -11.70
N ALA A 131 6.25 20.44 -12.28
CA ALA A 131 6.23 21.72 -11.59
C ALA A 131 7.10 21.69 -10.31
N ASP A 132 6.50 21.89 -9.16
CA ASP A 132 7.14 21.88 -7.84
C ASP A 132 7.07 20.51 -7.13
N LEU A 133 6.48 19.50 -7.78
CA LEU A 133 6.47 18.11 -7.32
C LEU A 133 7.80 17.45 -7.71
N GLU A 134 8.49 16.92 -6.72
CA GLU A 134 9.65 16.06 -6.92
C GLU A 134 9.40 14.69 -6.28
N MET A 135 9.62 13.63 -7.04
CA MET A 135 9.41 12.25 -6.61
C MET A 135 10.68 11.44 -6.87
N ASP A 136 11.35 10.99 -5.82
CA ASP A 136 12.48 10.05 -5.92
C ASP A 136 11.94 8.61 -5.83
N CYS A 137 11.86 7.95 -6.98
CA CYS A 137 11.33 6.58 -7.08
C CYS A 137 12.25 5.56 -6.42
N SER A 138 13.56 5.83 -6.31
CA SER A 138 14.52 4.91 -5.69
C SER A 138 14.43 4.95 -4.17
N LYS A 139 14.27 6.13 -3.60
CA LYS A 139 14.11 6.34 -2.14
C LYS A 139 12.65 6.25 -1.70
N ARG A 140 11.71 6.23 -2.65
CA ARG A 140 10.26 6.30 -2.41
C ARG A 140 9.87 7.54 -1.59
N THR A 141 10.48 8.68 -1.89
CA THR A 141 10.17 9.95 -1.25
C THR A 141 9.49 10.90 -2.23
N VAL A 142 8.62 11.75 -1.70
CA VAL A 142 7.90 12.76 -2.46
C VAL A 142 8.02 14.10 -1.72
N SER A 143 8.17 15.18 -2.47
CA SER A 143 8.11 16.53 -1.94
C SER A 143 7.35 17.47 -2.88
N ARG A 144 6.74 18.51 -2.31
CA ARG A 144 6.15 19.65 -3.03
C ARG A 144 6.78 20.92 -2.46
N LYS A 145 7.32 21.79 -3.34
CA LYS A 145 8.05 23.02 -2.92
C LYS A 145 9.14 22.75 -1.87
N GLY A 146 9.79 21.58 -1.94
CA GLY A 146 10.79 21.16 -0.96
C GLY A 146 10.25 20.63 0.37
N VAL A 147 8.92 20.65 0.59
CA VAL A 147 8.28 20.09 1.77
C VAL A 147 8.00 18.61 1.55
N SER A 148 8.47 17.76 2.45
CA SER A 148 8.24 16.30 2.37
C SER A 148 6.76 15.95 2.51
N VAL A 149 6.27 15.09 1.60
CA VAL A 149 4.89 14.59 1.58
C VAL A 149 4.92 13.09 1.84
N PRO A 150 4.57 12.62 3.06
CA PRO A 150 4.59 11.21 3.38
C PRO A 150 3.42 10.49 2.71
N LEU A 151 3.73 9.58 1.79
CA LEU A 151 2.75 8.76 1.09
C LEU A 151 2.78 7.31 1.57
N GLN A 152 1.60 6.71 1.61
CA GLN A 152 1.47 5.25 1.79
C GLN A 152 1.93 4.53 0.51
N PRO A 153 2.32 3.24 0.59
CA PRO A 153 2.83 2.51 -0.58
C PRO A 153 1.92 2.54 -1.81
N ARG A 154 0.61 2.43 -1.62
CA ARG A 154 -0.37 2.50 -2.74
C ARG A 154 -0.53 3.92 -3.27
N GLU A 155 -0.53 4.93 -2.40
CA GLU A 155 -0.56 6.33 -2.82
C GLU A 155 0.70 6.69 -3.63
N PHE A 156 1.86 6.17 -3.21
CA PHE A 156 3.11 6.36 -3.93
C PHE A 156 3.05 5.72 -5.34
N ARG A 157 2.60 4.46 -5.44
CA ARG A 157 2.43 3.78 -6.74
C ARG A 157 1.44 4.51 -7.64
N LEU A 158 0.34 5.01 -7.08
CA LEU A 158 -0.67 5.76 -7.80
C LEU A 158 -0.07 7.06 -8.37
N LEU A 159 0.66 7.82 -7.54
CA LEU A 159 1.33 9.04 -7.97
C LEU A 159 2.41 8.76 -9.01
N GLU A 160 3.24 7.74 -8.82
CA GLU A 160 4.28 7.34 -9.77
C GLU A 160 3.70 6.98 -11.13
N TYR A 161 2.61 6.20 -11.14
CA TYR A 161 1.96 5.80 -12.37
C TYR A 161 1.39 6.98 -13.16
N LEU A 162 0.78 7.94 -12.46
CA LEU A 162 0.30 9.19 -13.03
C LEU A 162 1.46 10.09 -13.51
N ALA A 163 2.50 10.24 -12.69
CA ALA A 163 3.65 11.10 -12.98
C ALA A 163 4.43 10.63 -14.22
N ARG A 164 4.59 9.31 -14.39
CA ARG A 164 5.20 8.75 -15.61
C ARG A 164 4.36 8.94 -16.88
N ARG A 165 3.11 9.35 -16.72
CA ARG A 165 2.14 9.63 -17.81
C ARG A 165 1.61 11.05 -17.73
N GLU A 166 2.48 12.00 -17.38
CA GLU A 166 2.14 13.41 -17.30
C GLU A 166 1.36 13.86 -18.54
N GLY A 167 0.25 14.56 -18.33
CA GLY A 167 -0.62 15.05 -19.38
C GLY A 167 -1.53 14.01 -20.05
N GLN A 168 -1.35 12.72 -19.76
CA GLN A 168 -2.19 11.64 -20.31
C GLN A 168 -3.32 11.27 -19.36
N VAL A 169 -4.49 10.97 -19.91
CA VAL A 169 -5.60 10.46 -19.11
C VAL A 169 -5.37 8.99 -18.78
N VAL A 170 -5.36 8.70 -17.50
CA VAL A 170 -5.24 7.33 -16.95
C VAL A 170 -6.62 6.88 -16.50
N THR A 171 -7.12 5.79 -17.07
CA THR A 171 -8.45 5.27 -16.75
C THR A 171 -8.46 4.54 -15.40
N LYS A 172 -9.66 4.37 -14.81
CA LYS A 172 -9.84 3.58 -13.58
C LYS A 172 -9.34 2.14 -13.76
N THR A 173 -9.64 1.51 -14.89
CA THR A 173 -9.18 0.15 -15.21
C THR A 173 -7.65 0.05 -15.23
N MET A 174 -6.98 0.99 -15.89
CA MET A 174 -5.50 1.03 -15.90
C MET A 174 -4.92 1.15 -14.49
N LEU A 175 -5.56 1.93 -13.61
CA LEU A 175 -5.12 2.06 -12.23
C LEU A 175 -5.35 0.76 -11.44
N LEU A 176 -6.52 0.13 -11.61
CA LEU A 176 -6.82 -1.15 -10.97
C LEU A 176 -5.80 -2.23 -11.36
N GLU A 177 -5.47 -2.33 -12.64
CA GLU A 177 -4.48 -3.31 -13.13
C GLU A 177 -3.07 -3.01 -12.61
N GLN A 178 -2.61 -1.78 -12.69
CA GLN A 178 -1.20 -1.44 -12.45
C GLN A 178 -0.85 -1.19 -10.98
N VAL A 179 -1.84 -0.76 -10.18
CA VAL A 179 -1.62 -0.42 -8.77
C VAL A 179 -2.14 -1.52 -7.83
N TRP A 180 -3.23 -2.20 -8.21
CA TRP A 180 -3.89 -3.24 -7.40
C TRP A 180 -3.80 -4.64 -7.96
N ASP A 181 -3.27 -4.81 -9.20
CA ASP A 181 -3.18 -6.10 -9.87
C ASP A 181 -4.56 -6.76 -10.11
N PHE A 182 -5.60 -5.92 -10.26
CA PHE A 182 -6.94 -6.36 -10.59
C PHE A 182 -7.14 -6.34 -12.10
N HIS A 183 -7.33 -7.53 -12.69
CA HIS A 183 -7.63 -7.69 -14.11
C HIS A 183 -9.14 -7.59 -14.42
N PHE A 184 -9.94 -7.08 -13.51
CA PHE A 184 -11.38 -6.84 -13.64
C PHE A 184 -11.77 -5.59 -12.83
N ASP A 185 -12.90 -4.97 -13.18
CA ASP A 185 -13.45 -3.89 -12.34
C ASP A 185 -14.24 -4.50 -11.17
N PRO A 186 -13.75 -4.38 -9.93
CA PRO A 186 -14.46 -4.88 -8.76
C PRO A 186 -15.71 -4.04 -8.41
N GLN A 187 -16.08 -3.04 -9.25
CA GLN A 187 -17.20 -2.10 -9.03
C GLN A 187 -17.15 -1.38 -7.67
N THR A 188 -15.95 -1.04 -7.22
CA THR A 188 -15.71 -0.44 -5.91
C THR A 188 -15.12 0.95 -6.03
N SER A 189 -15.15 1.69 -4.91
CA SER A 189 -14.58 3.03 -4.79
C SER A 189 -13.09 3.05 -4.40
N VAL A 190 -12.38 1.92 -4.49
CA VAL A 190 -10.99 1.81 -4.02
C VAL A 190 -10.07 2.83 -4.68
N VAL A 191 -10.21 3.03 -6.00
CA VAL A 191 -9.40 4.03 -6.73
C VAL A 191 -9.75 5.44 -6.28
N GLU A 192 -11.04 5.74 -6.18
CA GLU A 192 -11.55 7.06 -5.77
C GLU A 192 -11.11 7.39 -4.33
N THR A 193 -11.18 6.42 -3.43
CA THR A 193 -10.76 6.56 -2.03
C THR A 193 -9.27 6.90 -1.93
N HIS A 194 -8.43 6.13 -2.61
CA HIS A 194 -6.97 6.39 -2.60
C HIS A 194 -6.62 7.68 -3.34
N MET A 195 -7.30 8.00 -4.43
CA MET A 195 -7.13 9.26 -5.14
C MET A 195 -7.50 10.47 -4.29
N SER A 196 -8.59 10.38 -3.52
CA SER A 196 -8.99 11.43 -2.57
C SER A 196 -7.92 11.63 -1.48
N ARG A 197 -7.40 10.54 -0.90
CA ARG A 197 -6.31 10.60 0.09
C ARG A 197 -5.03 11.17 -0.50
N LEU A 198 -4.67 10.76 -1.71
CA LEU A 198 -3.49 11.26 -2.41
C LEU A 198 -3.60 12.77 -2.65
N ARG A 199 -4.73 13.27 -3.17
CA ARG A 199 -4.97 14.70 -3.36
C ARG A 199 -4.91 15.48 -2.07
N ALA A 200 -5.45 14.94 -0.99
CA ALA A 200 -5.39 15.60 0.32
C ALA A 200 -3.95 15.83 0.80
N LYS A 201 -2.99 15.02 0.34
CA LYS A 201 -1.57 15.16 0.71
C LYS A 201 -0.75 15.94 -0.31
N VAL A 202 -1.05 15.77 -1.60
CA VAL A 202 -0.22 16.30 -2.68
C VAL A 202 -0.72 17.65 -3.17
N ASP A 203 -2.03 17.93 -3.12
CA ASP A 203 -2.62 19.11 -3.71
C ASP A 203 -3.26 20.09 -2.71
N ARG A 204 -3.90 19.60 -1.62
CA ARG A 204 -4.73 20.45 -0.74
C ARG A 204 -3.99 21.70 -0.23
N ASP A 205 -2.75 21.54 0.20
CA ASP A 205 -1.96 22.62 0.80
C ASP A 205 -0.95 23.23 -0.18
N PHE A 206 -1.07 22.88 -1.47
CA PHE A 206 -0.17 23.31 -2.54
C PHE A 206 -0.93 23.90 -3.73
N SER A 207 -0.31 24.85 -4.40
CA SER A 207 -0.81 25.45 -5.64
C SER A 207 0.34 25.49 -6.67
N PRO A 208 0.07 25.13 -7.92
CA PRO A 208 -1.21 24.65 -8.47
C PRO A 208 -1.54 23.20 -8.08
N GLU A 209 -2.84 22.84 -8.10
CA GLU A 209 -3.26 21.43 -8.05
C GLU A 209 -2.75 20.71 -9.31
N LEU A 210 -2.22 19.50 -9.14
CA LEU A 210 -1.63 18.73 -10.24
C LEU A 210 -2.50 17.56 -10.69
N ILE A 211 -3.33 17.00 -9.78
CA ILE A 211 -4.14 15.82 -10.06
C ILE A 211 -5.58 16.24 -10.39
N HIS A 212 -5.99 16.02 -11.63
CA HIS A 212 -7.31 16.41 -12.12
C HIS A 212 -8.17 15.19 -12.47
N THR A 213 -9.49 15.33 -12.28
CA THR A 213 -10.46 14.33 -12.74
C THR A 213 -10.93 14.69 -14.13
N VAL A 214 -10.86 13.74 -15.05
CA VAL A 214 -11.50 13.83 -16.38
C VAL A 214 -12.79 13.03 -16.30
N ARG A 215 -13.93 13.73 -16.22
CA ARG A 215 -15.25 13.11 -16.03
C ARG A 215 -15.50 12.04 -17.08
N GLY A 216 -15.94 10.86 -16.64
CA GLY A 216 -16.22 9.71 -17.49
C GLY A 216 -15.00 9.00 -18.09
N ALA A 217 -13.76 9.51 -17.87
CA ALA A 217 -12.55 8.93 -18.46
C ALA A 217 -11.54 8.47 -17.41
N GLY A 218 -11.29 9.24 -16.33
CA GLY A 218 -10.30 8.87 -15.32
C GLY A 218 -9.61 10.06 -14.70
N TYR A 219 -8.30 9.98 -14.56
CA TYR A 219 -7.47 10.98 -13.88
C TYR A 219 -6.29 11.39 -14.76
N VAL A 220 -5.84 12.60 -14.61
CA VAL A 220 -4.64 13.11 -15.27
C VAL A 220 -3.80 13.91 -14.28
N LEU A 221 -2.49 13.73 -14.32
CA LEU A 221 -1.54 14.55 -13.58
C LEU A 221 -0.89 15.51 -14.58
N ARG A 222 -1.06 16.81 -14.37
CA ARG A 222 -0.52 17.86 -15.24
C ARG A 222 -0.45 19.20 -14.52
N VAL A 223 0.38 20.09 -15.02
CA VAL A 223 0.33 21.50 -14.64
C VAL A 223 -0.91 22.12 -15.30
N PRO A 224 -1.75 22.87 -14.59
CA PRO A 224 -2.82 23.66 -15.22
C PRO A 224 -2.22 24.65 -16.21
N GLY A 225 -2.74 24.67 -17.42
CA GLY A 225 -2.35 25.66 -18.43
C GLY A 225 -2.98 27.01 -18.20
#